data_d3ca7c46f47576a30a83e70ee338bd0f
#
_entry.id   d3ca7c46f47576a30a83e70ee338bd0f
#
_cell.length_a   1.000
_cell.length_b   1.000
_cell.length_c   1.000
_cell.angle_alpha   90.00
_cell.angle_beta   90.00
_cell.angle_gamma   90.00
#
_symmetry.space_group_name_H-M   'P 1'
#
loop_
_entity.id
_entity.type
_entity.pdbx_description
1 polymer ?
#
loop_
_entity_poly.entity_id
_entity_poly.type
_entity_poly.pdbx_seq_one_letter_code
_entity_poly.pdbx_strand_id
1 'polypeptide(L)'
;METIAVEVWLYGPLARYAGEAAGQTYASLNLTLPAGSRLRDLLARLGMPSEERGITFINGHLSAMPGLQPDLDHPLQDGDRVAFFHLKSMWPAQYRHGAALAPGLAQAVRERGLFHHSSEQ
;
A
#
# COMPACT_ATOMS: atom_id res chain seq x y z
N MET A 1 20.56 2.19 17.69
CA MET A 1 19.90 2.62 16.47
C MET A 1 18.40 2.44 16.63
N GLU A 2 17.65 3.46 16.26
CA GLU A 2 16.22 3.39 16.43
C GLU A 2 15.57 2.60 15.32
N THR A 3 14.51 1.88 15.68
CA THR A 3 13.76 1.10 14.72
C THR A 3 12.27 1.38 14.90
N ILE A 4 11.51 1.02 13.88
CA ILE A 4 10.06 1.08 13.92
C ILE A 4 9.52 -0.30 13.59
N ALA A 5 8.33 -0.59 14.11
CA ALA A 5 7.62 -1.82 13.81
C ALA A 5 6.41 -1.47 12.94
N VAL A 6 6.25 -2.20 11.84
CA VAL A 6 5.10 -2.00 10.97
C VAL A 6 4.40 -3.34 10.77
N GLU A 7 3.07 -3.28 10.67
CA GLU A 7 2.25 -4.44 10.39
C GLU A 7 1.94 -4.44 8.90
N VAL A 8 2.22 -5.56 8.23
CA VAL A 8 2.07 -5.65 6.78
C VAL A 8 1.10 -6.76 6.43
N TRP A 9 0.15 -6.43 5.56
CA TRP A 9 -0.83 -7.39 5.05
C TRP A 9 -0.62 -7.52 3.55
N LEU A 10 -0.49 -8.77 3.09
CA LEU A 10 -0.27 -9.08 1.68
C LEU A 10 -1.40 -9.97 1.20
N TYR A 11 -2.14 -9.52 0.21
CA TYR A 11 -3.32 -10.22 -0.26
C TYR A 11 -3.10 -10.85 -1.62
N GLY A 12 -3.76 -12.00 -1.83
CA GLY A 12 -3.66 -12.73 -3.08
C GLY A 12 -2.26 -13.20 -3.37
N PRO A 13 -1.82 -13.13 -4.64
CA PRO A 13 -0.48 -13.62 -5.00
C PRO A 13 0.66 -12.93 -4.28
N LEU A 14 0.44 -11.74 -3.71
CA LEU A 14 1.48 -11.04 -2.97
C LEU A 14 1.85 -11.76 -1.69
N ALA A 15 1.00 -12.67 -1.21
CA ALA A 15 1.29 -13.40 0.03
C ALA A 15 2.60 -14.18 -0.06
N ARG A 16 3.05 -14.51 -1.26
CA ARG A 16 4.31 -15.26 -1.43
C ARG A 16 5.52 -14.51 -0.91
N TYR A 17 5.43 -13.19 -0.79
CA TYR A 17 6.54 -12.39 -0.28
C TYR A 17 6.65 -12.42 1.24
N ALA A 18 5.69 -13.03 1.91
CA ALA A 18 5.74 -13.17 3.36
C ALA A 18 6.55 -14.37 3.84
N GLY A 19 7.07 -15.18 2.92
CA GLY A 19 7.85 -16.35 3.28
C GLY A 19 7.08 -17.31 4.14
N GLU A 20 7.58 -17.61 5.33
CA GLU A 20 6.95 -18.60 6.20
C GLU A 20 5.62 -18.12 6.77
N ALA A 21 5.37 -16.84 6.73
CA ALA A 21 4.09 -16.28 7.18
C ALA A 21 3.01 -16.37 6.11
N ALA A 22 3.32 -16.92 4.93
CA ALA A 22 2.37 -16.95 3.82
C ALA A 22 1.16 -17.83 4.14
N GLY A 23 -0.04 -17.28 3.95
CA GLY A 23 -1.27 -18.02 4.01
C GLY A 23 -1.73 -18.38 2.60
N GLN A 24 -2.96 -18.87 2.50
CA GLN A 24 -3.48 -19.28 1.20
C GLN A 24 -3.99 -18.08 0.39
N THR A 25 -4.70 -17.18 1.03
CA THR A 25 -5.30 -16.04 0.34
C THR A 25 -4.72 -14.72 0.80
N TYR A 26 -4.03 -14.72 1.93
CA TYR A 26 -3.37 -13.54 2.45
C TYR A 26 -2.30 -13.95 3.45
N ALA A 27 -1.46 -12.99 3.80
CA ALA A 27 -0.48 -13.18 4.86
C ALA A 27 -0.35 -11.86 5.61
N SER A 28 -0.11 -11.97 6.92
CA SER A 28 0.20 -10.80 7.72
C SER A 28 1.50 -11.05 8.47
N LEU A 29 2.30 -10.01 8.59
CA LEU A 29 3.57 -10.13 9.29
C LEU A 29 3.91 -8.79 9.90
N ASN A 30 4.76 -8.85 10.92
CA ASN A 30 5.28 -7.65 11.55
C ASN A 30 6.76 -7.55 11.20
N LEU A 31 7.15 -6.38 10.70
CA LEU A 31 8.53 -6.14 10.31
C LEU A 31 9.10 -5.01 11.12
N THR A 32 10.39 -5.13 11.41
CA THR A 32 11.14 -4.08 12.07
C THR A 32 12.03 -3.43 11.02
N LEU A 33 11.94 -2.12 10.93
CA LEU A 33 12.69 -1.33 9.97
C LEU A 33 13.44 -0.23 10.68
N PRO A 34 14.55 0.26 10.11
CA PRO A 34 15.21 1.43 10.67
C PRO A 34 14.25 2.61 10.72
N ALA A 35 14.35 3.41 11.76
CA ALA A 35 13.57 4.65 11.84
C ALA A 35 13.92 5.53 10.64
N GLY A 36 12.91 6.18 10.08
CA GLY A 36 13.08 6.97 8.86
C GLY A 36 12.87 6.20 7.58
N SER A 37 12.57 4.91 7.67
CA SER A 37 12.27 4.12 6.48
C SER A 37 11.02 4.65 5.78
N ARG A 38 11.02 4.52 4.46
CA ARG A 38 9.90 4.93 3.62
C ARG A 38 9.26 3.71 3.01
N LEU A 39 8.12 3.90 2.34
CA LEU A 39 7.44 2.75 1.75
C LEU A 39 8.35 2.00 0.77
N ARG A 40 9.17 2.71 0.00
CA ARG A 40 10.11 2.04 -0.90
C ARG A 40 11.05 1.10 -0.16
N ASP A 41 11.42 1.46 1.06
CA ASP A 41 12.30 0.62 1.87
C ASP A 41 11.58 -0.64 2.34
N LEU A 42 10.29 -0.52 2.65
CA LEU A 42 9.48 -1.68 2.99
C LEU A 42 9.38 -2.64 1.82
N LEU A 43 9.13 -2.11 0.62
CA LEU A 43 9.06 -2.95 -0.58
C LEU A 43 10.39 -3.68 -0.81
N ALA A 44 11.51 -2.97 -0.63
CA ALA A 44 12.82 -3.58 -0.78
C ALA A 44 13.02 -4.69 0.25
N ARG A 45 12.59 -4.45 1.49
CA ARG A 45 12.71 -5.44 2.56
C ARG A 45 11.91 -6.71 2.24
N LEU A 46 10.75 -6.54 1.62
CA LEU A 46 9.92 -7.67 1.21
C LEU A 46 10.43 -8.34 -0.07
N GLY A 47 11.26 -7.67 -0.83
CA GLY A 47 11.67 -8.14 -2.14
C GLY A 47 10.56 -8.06 -3.17
N MET A 48 9.61 -7.15 -2.96
CA MET A 48 8.41 -7.07 -3.79
C MET A 48 8.51 -5.89 -4.75
N PRO A 49 8.44 -6.17 -6.06
CA PRO A 49 8.43 -5.07 -7.04
C PRO A 49 7.17 -4.22 -6.88
N SER A 50 7.34 -2.91 -6.94
CA SER A 50 6.21 -2.01 -6.81
C SER A 50 5.17 -2.24 -7.90
N GLU A 51 5.60 -2.70 -9.06
CA GLU A 51 4.70 -2.92 -10.20
C GLU A 51 3.70 -4.04 -9.97
N GLU A 52 3.97 -4.94 -9.02
CA GLU A 52 3.04 -6.03 -8.73
C GLU A 52 1.90 -5.59 -7.83
N ARG A 53 2.04 -4.48 -7.16
CA ARG A 53 0.96 -4.05 -6.27
C ARG A 53 -0.06 -3.21 -7.03
N GLY A 54 -1.31 -3.45 -6.63
CA GLY A 54 -2.40 -2.64 -7.15
C GLY A 54 -2.79 -1.59 -6.14
N ILE A 55 -3.85 -1.88 -5.40
CA ILE A 55 -4.34 -0.98 -4.36
C ILE A 55 -3.46 -1.14 -3.12
N THR A 56 -3.11 -0.02 -2.49
CA THR A 56 -2.34 -0.02 -1.24
C THR A 56 -3.01 0.90 -0.24
N PHE A 57 -3.13 0.42 0.98
CA PHE A 57 -3.67 1.22 2.09
C PHE A 57 -2.61 1.36 3.16
N ILE A 58 -2.50 2.58 3.71
CA ILE A 58 -1.67 2.84 4.88
C ILE A 58 -2.61 3.37 5.95
N ASN A 59 -2.74 2.63 7.04
CA ASN A 59 -3.63 2.95 8.15
C ASN A 59 -5.06 3.22 7.67
N GLY A 60 -5.51 2.41 6.70
CA GLY A 60 -6.87 2.51 6.18
C GLY A 60 -7.09 3.57 5.13
N HIS A 61 -6.06 4.34 4.78
CA HIS A 61 -6.15 5.35 3.74
C HIS A 61 -5.54 4.82 2.46
N LEU A 62 -6.24 5.00 1.35
CA LEU A 62 -5.76 4.56 0.05
C LEU A 62 -4.54 5.40 -0.34
N SER A 63 -3.40 4.75 -0.54
CA SER A 63 -2.15 5.45 -0.81
C SER A 63 -1.63 5.22 -2.22
N ALA A 64 -2.09 4.19 -2.92
CA ALA A 64 -1.63 3.90 -4.27
C ALA A 64 -2.65 3.08 -5.03
N MET A 65 -2.63 3.22 -6.34
CA MET A 65 -3.47 2.49 -7.29
C MET A 65 -2.57 1.97 -8.40
N PRO A 66 -3.04 1.01 -9.22
CA PRO A 66 -2.25 0.56 -10.35
C PRO A 66 -1.84 1.73 -11.23
N GLY A 67 -0.55 1.83 -11.50
CA GLY A 67 -0.01 2.90 -12.33
C GLY A 67 0.06 4.26 -11.67
N LEU A 68 -0.30 4.38 -10.38
CA LEU A 68 -0.28 5.64 -9.67
C LEU A 68 0.18 5.39 -8.25
N GLN A 69 1.49 5.50 -8.03
CA GLN A 69 2.11 5.11 -6.76
C GLN A 69 2.93 6.24 -6.18
N PRO A 70 2.27 7.32 -5.74
CA PRO A 70 2.99 8.45 -5.15
C PRO A 70 3.51 8.18 -3.75
N ASP A 71 3.19 7.01 -3.20
CA ASP A 71 3.49 6.69 -1.81
C ASP A 71 4.89 6.13 -1.58
N LEU A 72 5.71 6.01 -2.64
CA LEU A 72 7.04 5.42 -2.49
C LEU A 72 7.91 6.18 -1.49
N ASP A 73 7.75 7.48 -1.42
CA ASP A 73 8.50 8.30 -0.48
C ASP A 73 7.76 8.56 0.83
N HIS A 74 6.63 7.91 1.03
CA HIS A 74 5.86 8.07 2.25
C HIS A 74 6.66 7.56 3.45
N PRO A 75 6.93 8.41 4.45
CA PRO A 75 7.68 7.97 5.63
C PRO A 75 6.82 7.09 6.51
N LEU A 76 7.37 5.97 6.94
CA LEU A 76 6.68 5.05 7.81
C LEU A 76 6.98 5.39 9.26
N GLN A 77 6.00 5.13 10.12
CA GLN A 77 6.12 5.39 11.54
C GLN A 77 5.84 4.12 12.31
N ASP A 78 6.35 4.08 13.54
CA ASP A 78 6.13 2.95 14.41
C ASP A 78 4.62 2.73 14.59
N GLY A 79 4.20 1.48 14.40
CA GLY A 79 2.80 1.13 14.55
C GLY A 79 1.98 1.25 13.27
N ASP A 80 2.58 1.69 12.17
CA ASP A 80 1.84 1.78 10.91
C ASP A 80 1.39 0.41 10.44
N ARG A 81 0.21 0.41 9.79
CA ARG A 81 -0.34 -0.78 9.15
C ARG A 81 -0.42 -0.53 7.65
N VAL A 82 0.19 -1.42 6.88
CA VAL A 82 0.23 -1.29 5.42
C VAL A 82 -0.38 -2.53 4.81
N ALA A 83 -1.35 -2.35 3.92
CA ALA A 83 -2.01 -3.45 3.23
C ALA A 83 -1.79 -3.32 1.73
N PHE A 84 -1.27 -4.39 1.13
CA PHE A 84 -0.98 -4.44 -0.31
C PHE A 84 -1.91 -5.45 -0.98
N PHE A 85 -2.57 -5.03 -2.05
CA PHE A 85 -3.36 -5.90 -2.89
C PHE A 85 -2.66 -6.10 -4.24
N HIS A 86 -2.74 -7.31 -4.76
CA HIS A 86 -2.11 -7.60 -6.05
C HIS A 86 -2.76 -6.79 -7.17
N LEU A 87 -1.97 -6.51 -8.20
CA LEU A 87 -2.41 -5.73 -9.35
C LEU A 87 -3.72 -6.24 -9.95
N LYS A 88 -3.91 -7.55 -9.93
CA LYS A 88 -5.10 -8.16 -10.53
C LYS A 88 -6.17 -8.52 -9.52
N SER A 89 -5.97 -8.18 -8.26
CA SER A 89 -6.98 -8.48 -7.24
C SER A 89 -8.13 -7.51 -7.34
N MET A 90 -9.34 -8.02 -7.02
CA MET A 90 -10.47 -7.13 -6.93
C MET A 90 -10.39 -6.31 -5.65
N TRP A 91 -10.80 -5.07 -5.77
CA TRP A 91 -10.85 -4.17 -4.63
C TRP A 91 -11.97 -4.65 -3.69
N PRO A 92 -11.69 -4.90 -2.41
CA PRO A 92 -12.75 -5.32 -1.48
C PRO A 92 -13.88 -4.31 -1.43
N ALA A 93 -15.11 -4.82 -1.35
CA ALA A 93 -16.29 -3.98 -1.44
C ALA A 93 -16.31 -2.88 -0.39
N GLN A 94 -15.82 -3.17 0.83
CA GLN A 94 -15.85 -2.17 1.89
C GLN A 94 -14.93 -0.97 1.60
N TYR A 95 -14.03 -1.08 0.66
CA TYR A 95 -13.11 0.00 0.31
C TYR A 95 -13.48 0.70 -0.99
N ARG A 96 -14.50 0.20 -1.72
CA ARG A 96 -14.83 0.77 -3.02
C ARG A 96 -15.46 2.15 -2.92
N HIS A 97 -16.23 2.35 -1.88
CA HIS A 97 -16.98 3.59 -1.72
C HIS A 97 -16.54 4.24 -0.43
N GLY A 98 -16.24 5.52 -0.50
CA GLY A 98 -15.93 6.27 0.68
C GLY A 98 -14.57 6.03 1.28
N ALA A 99 -13.69 5.30 0.59
CA ALA A 99 -12.33 5.11 1.09
C ALA A 99 -11.62 6.45 1.13
N ALA A 100 -11.05 6.77 2.27
CA ALA A 100 -10.30 8.01 2.41
C ALA A 100 -8.97 7.86 1.68
N LEU A 101 -8.58 8.91 0.95
CA LEU A 101 -7.31 8.92 0.25
C LEU A 101 -6.25 9.53 1.13
N ALA A 102 -5.05 8.94 1.09
CA ALA A 102 -3.90 9.58 1.69
C ALA A 102 -3.62 10.87 0.94
N PRO A 103 -3.10 11.91 1.63
CA PRO A 103 -2.92 13.21 0.99
C PRO A 103 -2.08 13.16 -0.29
N GLY A 104 -1.02 12.36 -0.31
CA GLY A 104 -0.19 12.25 -1.50
C GLY A 104 -0.94 11.68 -2.69
N LEU A 105 -1.77 10.67 -2.45
CA LEU A 105 -2.56 10.08 -3.53
C LEU A 105 -3.65 11.05 -3.98
N ALA A 106 -4.31 11.72 -3.04
CA ALA A 106 -5.34 12.68 -3.38
C ALA A 106 -4.79 13.76 -4.30
N GLN A 107 -3.59 14.26 -4.00
CA GLN A 107 -2.96 15.26 -4.85
C GLN A 107 -2.59 14.69 -6.21
N ALA A 108 -2.03 13.49 -6.25
CA ALA A 108 -1.63 12.87 -7.50
C ALA A 108 -2.84 12.62 -8.40
N VAL A 109 -3.96 12.23 -7.81
CA VAL A 109 -5.19 12.02 -8.57
C VAL A 109 -5.67 13.33 -9.16
N ARG A 110 -5.62 14.41 -8.39
CA ARG A 110 -6.02 15.73 -8.88
C ARG A 110 -5.10 16.19 -10.01
N GLU A 111 -3.79 15.99 -9.85
CA GLU A 111 -2.83 16.43 -10.88
C GLU A 111 -3.00 15.67 -12.18
N ARG A 112 -3.41 14.42 -12.10
CA ARG A 112 -3.67 13.62 -13.29
C ARG A 112 -5.06 13.82 -13.86
N GLY A 113 -5.91 14.52 -13.14
CA GLY A 113 -7.27 14.75 -13.58
C GLY A 113 -8.14 13.52 -13.56
N LEU A 114 -7.82 12.52 -12.73
CA LEU A 114 -8.52 11.25 -12.76
C LEU A 114 -9.98 11.35 -12.35
N PHE A 115 -10.33 12.37 -11.57
CA PHE A 115 -11.70 12.55 -11.13
C PHE A 115 -12.38 13.76 -11.78
N HIS A 116 -11.65 14.55 -12.56
CA HIS A 116 -12.21 15.80 -13.07
C HIS A 116 -13.31 15.58 -14.08
N HIS A 117 -13.05 14.77 -15.08
CA HIS A 117 -14.02 14.63 -16.14
C HIS A 117 -15.30 13.95 -15.69
N SER A 118 -15.25 13.18 -14.61
CA SER A 118 -16.48 12.59 -14.11
C SER A 118 -17.39 13.65 -13.51
N SER A 119 -16.85 14.74 -13.00
CA SER A 119 -17.64 15.81 -12.46
C SER A 119 -17.99 16.85 -13.50
N GLU A 120 -17.32 16.82 -14.63
CA GLU A 120 -17.54 17.78 -15.69
C GLU A 120 -18.55 17.33 -16.71
N GLN A 121 -18.90 16.08 -16.68
CA GLN A 121 -19.80 15.48 -17.67
C GLN A 121 -21.26 15.85 -17.51
#